data_5d674cd54812ac17735d671a470f0f32
#
_entry.id   5d674cd54812ac17735d671a470f0f32
#
_cell.length_a   1.000
_cell.length_b   1.000
_cell.length_c   1.000
_cell.angle_alpha   90.00
_cell.angle_beta   90.00
_cell.angle_gamma   90.00
#
_symmetry.space_group_name_H-M   'P 1'
#
loop_
_entity.id
_entity.type
_entity.pdbx_description
1 polymer ?
#
loop_
_entity_poly.entity_id
_entity_poly.type
_entity_poly.pdbx_seq_one_letter_code
_entity_poly.pdbx_strand_id
1 'polypeptide(L)'
;MSKGMSEIISKGIIKAQNKVQNKAQNKEQNKEQNQEQFMLDKDEYRYRPWLFFLCAYFFTWIFWIPAIFVSEDKGAILMLLGLLAPAVVSTVFVLVSGCEELKRDLKEKIIGFYKVKWMNVVWAVIIYALIIVFSILFSLLFGQSLKQFSFTEDFSFTGVGIGSAFVTITLASIIEEVGWKGYCEDSIGQYMDWFIESLIFGILWSFWHFPLLFIKGTYQAGLMISPLYVINFFVGAILMGYIITWVYLVSDRSILACMIFHLFVNFMQEKIAMTAETKCVETIVIFIVTAIIVLLNKKMFFGTEHVGRLLKTRFGEGN
;
A
#
# COMPACT_ATOMS: atom_id res chain seq x y z
N MET A 1 50.17 61.14 -11.85
CA MET A 1 49.99 59.69 -12.12
C MET A 1 49.92 58.82 -10.86
N SER A 2 50.38 59.26 -9.67
CA SER A 2 50.45 58.41 -8.46
C SER A 2 49.13 58.18 -7.74
N LYS A 3 48.17 59.15 -7.69
CA LYS A 3 46.88 59.01 -6.95
C LYS A 3 45.92 58.00 -7.55
N GLY A 4 45.84 57.87 -8.87
CA GLY A 4 44.88 56.92 -9.51
C GLY A 4 45.28 55.46 -9.35
N MET A 5 46.59 55.16 -9.28
CA MET A 5 47.04 53.76 -9.08
C MET A 5 46.87 53.27 -7.66
N SER A 6 46.97 54.12 -6.64
CA SER A 6 46.72 53.82 -5.24
C SER A 6 45.23 53.50 -4.99
N GLU A 7 44.32 54.21 -5.67
CA GLU A 7 42.88 53.99 -5.55
C GLU A 7 42.41 52.67 -6.21
N ILE A 8 43.03 52.30 -7.34
CA ILE A 8 42.74 51.03 -8.01
C ILE A 8 43.22 49.83 -7.15
N ILE A 9 44.40 49.95 -6.56
CA ILE A 9 44.96 48.90 -5.68
C ILE A 9 44.12 48.75 -4.41
N SER A 10 43.68 49.83 -3.76
CA SER A 10 42.83 49.77 -2.57
C SER A 10 41.45 49.17 -2.87
N LYS A 11 40.81 49.50 -3.99
CA LYS A 11 39.55 48.87 -4.44
C LYS A 11 39.72 47.39 -4.76
N GLY A 12 40.85 46.99 -5.32
CA GLY A 12 41.20 45.57 -5.57
C GLY A 12 41.37 44.79 -4.28
N ILE A 13 42.03 45.33 -3.27
CA ILE A 13 42.25 44.72 -1.97
C ILE A 13 40.89 44.54 -1.22
N ILE A 14 40.08 45.60 -1.19
CA ILE A 14 38.74 45.54 -0.55
C ILE A 14 37.85 44.49 -1.23
N LYS A 15 37.86 44.42 -2.56
CA LYS A 15 37.10 43.41 -3.32
C LYS A 15 37.56 41.98 -3.04
N ALA A 16 38.88 41.80 -2.87
CA ALA A 16 39.46 40.51 -2.50
C ALA A 16 39.10 40.10 -1.05
N GLN A 17 39.18 41.04 -0.11
CA GLN A 17 38.77 40.81 1.30
C GLN A 17 37.29 40.48 1.42
N ASN A 18 36.41 41.22 0.74
CA ASN A 18 34.97 40.93 0.73
C ASN A 18 34.68 39.56 0.12
N LYS A 19 35.40 39.15 -0.91
CA LYS A 19 35.24 37.81 -1.52
C LYS A 19 35.67 36.69 -0.58
N VAL A 20 36.72 36.89 0.19
CA VAL A 20 37.20 35.93 1.19
C VAL A 20 36.21 35.84 2.37
N GLN A 21 35.72 37.00 2.82
CA GLN A 21 34.74 37.09 3.92
C GLN A 21 33.42 36.44 3.55
N ASN A 22 32.87 36.70 2.35
CA ASN A 22 31.65 36.04 1.85
C ASN A 22 31.82 34.53 1.69
N LYS A 23 33.03 34.09 1.27
CA LYS A 23 33.34 32.66 1.13
C LYS A 23 33.44 31.97 2.51
N ALA A 24 33.94 32.67 3.54
CA ALA A 24 34.00 32.18 4.90
C ALA A 24 32.58 32.10 5.53
N GLN A 25 31.75 33.13 5.38
CA GLN A 25 30.36 33.17 5.85
C GLN A 25 29.48 32.07 5.20
N ASN A 26 29.60 31.92 3.87
CA ASN A 26 28.87 30.82 3.19
C ASN A 26 29.33 29.42 3.63
N LYS A 27 30.59 29.26 4.01
CA LYS A 27 31.11 28.00 4.51
C LYS A 27 30.65 27.70 5.94
N GLU A 28 30.49 28.74 6.73
CA GLU A 28 29.94 28.65 8.10
C GLU A 28 28.44 28.35 8.10
N GLN A 29 27.67 29.08 7.29
CA GLN A 29 26.24 28.84 7.08
C GLN A 29 25.96 27.42 6.57
N ASN A 30 26.74 26.95 5.61
CA ASN A 30 26.63 25.55 5.12
C ASN A 30 26.99 24.52 6.21
N LYS A 31 27.91 24.83 7.12
CA LYS A 31 28.22 23.95 8.24
C LYS A 31 27.09 23.93 9.28
N GLU A 32 26.52 25.06 9.59
CA GLU A 32 25.38 25.18 10.52
C GLU A 32 24.17 24.47 9.94
N GLN A 33 23.83 24.69 8.65
CA GLN A 33 22.75 23.98 7.98
C GLN A 33 22.98 22.47 7.93
N ASN A 34 24.19 22.01 7.68
CA ASN A 34 24.52 20.58 7.69
C ASN A 34 24.46 19.97 9.11
N GLN A 35 24.83 20.73 10.14
CA GLN A 35 24.70 20.29 11.54
C GLN A 35 23.24 20.25 11.98
N GLU A 36 22.46 21.25 11.61
CA GLU A 36 21.03 21.30 11.89
C GLU A 36 20.29 20.16 11.16
N GLN A 37 20.61 19.92 9.89
CA GLN A 37 20.10 18.79 9.13
C GLN A 37 20.51 17.44 9.75
N PHE A 38 21.77 17.30 10.20
CA PHE A 38 22.25 16.08 10.88
C PHE A 38 21.54 15.84 12.22
N MET A 39 21.24 16.91 12.97
CA MET A 39 20.51 16.80 14.24
C MET A 39 19.02 16.47 13.97
N LEU A 40 18.40 17.04 12.94
CA LEU A 40 17.04 16.72 12.51
C LEU A 40 16.93 15.26 12.02
N ASP A 41 17.93 14.75 11.31
CA ASP A 41 17.95 13.36 10.84
C ASP A 41 18.16 12.34 11.97
N LYS A 42 18.70 12.78 13.11
CA LYS A 42 18.99 11.91 14.25
C LYS A 42 17.74 11.55 15.05
N ASP A 43 16.72 12.39 15.00
CA ASP A 43 15.45 12.20 15.72
C ASP A 43 14.33 11.62 14.82
N GLU A 44 14.64 11.35 13.54
CA GLU A 44 13.65 10.81 12.61
C GLU A 44 13.43 9.31 12.84
N TYR A 45 12.16 8.92 12.99
CA TYR A 45 11.79 7.51 13.10
C TYR A 45 12.18 6.75 11.85
N ARG A 46 12.99 5.68 12.02
CA ARG A 46 13.38 4.80 10.93
C ARG A 46 12.46 3.61 10.85
N TYR A 47 11.67 3.55 9.80
CA TYR A 47 10.84 2.40 9.51
C TYR A 47 11.65 1.13 9.28
N ARG A 48 11.04 -0.04 9.60
CA ARG A 48 11.67 -1.36 9.50
C ARG A 48 10.82 -2.31 8.65
N PRO A 49 10.72 -2.10 7.32
CA PRO A 49 9.82 -2.85 6.46
C PRO A 49 10.07 -4.37 6.51
N TRP A 50 11.33 -4.78 6.41
CA TRP A 50 11.68 -6.21 6.39
C TRP A 50 11.35 -6.92 7.71
N LEU A 51 11.58 -6.26 8.84
CA LEU A 51 11.22 -6.81 10.15
C LEU A 51 9.70 -6.90 10.29
N PHE A 52 8.96 -5.91 9.77
CA PHE A 52 7.50 -5.96 9.74
C PHE A 52 7.01 -7.18 8.95
N PHE A 53 7.50 -7.38 7.73
CA PHE A 53 7.12 -8.54 6.91
C PHE A 53 7.45 -9.86 7.59
N LEU A 54 8.67 -9.98 8.13
CA LEU A 54 9.08 -11.19 8.86
C LEU A 54 8.10 -11.50 9.99
N CYS A 55 7.74 -10.51 10.82
CA CYS A 55 6.77 -10.69 11.90
C CYS A 55 5.36 -11.00 11.36
N ALA A 56 4.87 -10.25 10.36
CA ALA A 56 3.54 -10.45 9.79
C ALA A 56 3.39 -11.87 9.21
N TYR A 57 4.38 -12.33 8.44
CA TYR A 57 4.39 -13.69 7.88
C TYR A 57 4.48 -14.74 8.99
N PHE A 58 5.42 -14.60 9.91
CA PHE A 58 5.61 -15.55 10.99
C PHE A 58 4.33 -15.73 11.81
N PHE A 59 3.72 -14.63 12.26
CA PHE A 59 2.52 -14.69 13.09
C PHE A 59 1.26 -15.07 12.29
N THR A 60 1.20 -14.86 10.99
CA THR A 60 0.14 -15.40 10.14
C THR A 60 0.33 -16.90 9.93
N TRP A 61 1.50 -17.32 9.48
CA TRP A 61 1.74 -18.68 9.04
C TRP A 61 1.80 -19.69 10.19
N ILE A 62 2.14 -19.26 11.41
CA ILE A 62 2.06 -20.12 12.60
C ILE A 62 0.63 -20.61 12.86
N PHE A 63 -0.38 -19.89 12.37
CA PHE A 63 -1.79 -20.31 12.43
C PHE A 63 -2.24 -20.97 11.11
N TRP A 64 -1.86 -20.41 9.96
CA TRP A 64 -2.36 -20.91 8.67
C TRP A 64 -1.74 -22.25 8.26
N ILE A 65 -0.49 -22.54 8.60
CA ILE A 65 0.12 -23.84 8.32
C ILE A 65 -0.58 -24.97 9.09
N PRO A 66 -0.85 -24.89 10.41
CA PRO A 66 -1.67 -25.88 11.10
C PRO A 66 -3.09 -26.01 10.56
N ALA A 67 -3.68 -24.92 10.02
CA ALA A 67 -5.03 -24.97 9.43
C ALA A 67 -5.13 -25.95 8.25
N ILE A 68 -4.03 -26.25 7.57
CA ILE A 68 -3.97 -27.23 6.47
C ILE A 68 -4.33 -28.65 6.95
N PHE A 69 -4.04 -28.97 8.20
CA PHE A 69 -4.06 -30.33 8.74
C PHE A 69 -5.26 -30.60 9.66
N VAL A 70 -6.17 -29.64 9.83
CA VAL A 70 -7.34 -29.78 10.68
C VAL A 70 -8.65 -29.78 9.89
N SER A 71 -9.79 -30.00 10.56
CA SER A 71 -11.11 -29.86 9.95
C SER A 71 -11.41 -28.41 9.55
N GLU A 72 -12.31 -28.21 8.59
CA GLU A 72 -12.66 -26.87 8.06
C GLU A 72 -13.07 -25.90 9.17
N ASP A 73 -13.89 -26.32 10.13
CA ASP A 73 -14.32 -25.49 11.26
C ASP A 73 -13.14 -24.98 12.11
N LYS A 74 -12.20 -25.87 12.44
CA LYS A 74 -10.99 -25.51 13.19
C LYS A 74 -10.04 -24.69 12.32
N GLY A 75 -9.95 -25.03 11.03
CA GLY A 75 -9.18 -24.28 10.03
C GLY A 75 -9.65 -22.85 9.91
N ALA A 76 -10.97 -22.62 9.90
CA ALA A 76 -11.54 -21.27 9.83
C ALA A 76 -11.17 -20.40 11.05
N ILE A 77 -11.14 -20.98 12.26
CA ILE A 77 -10.67 -20.26 13.46
C ILE A 77 -9.20 -19.90 13.35
N LEU A 78 -8.35 -20.82 12.90
CA LEU A 78 -6.94 -20.59 12.72
C LEU A 78 -6.67 -19.55 11.60
N MET A 79 -7.45 -19.60 10.52
CA MET A 79 -7.37 -18.60 9.46
C MET A 79 -7.70 -17.18 9.99
N LEU A 80 -8.74 -17.05 10.81
CA LEU A 80 -9.08 -15.76 11.43
C LEU A 80 -7.97 -15.25 12.35
N LEU A 81 -7.37 -16.13 13.17
CA LEU A 81 -6.25 -15.76 14.04
C LEU A 81 -5.04 -15.32 13.23
N GLY A 82 -4.68 -16.03 12.15
CA GLY A 82 -3.60 -15.63 11.26
C GLY A 82 -3.87 -14.32 10.51
N LEU A 83 -5.12 -14.08 10.11
CA LEU A 83 -5.55 -12.85 9.47
C LEU A 83 -5.33 -11.61 10.35
N LEU A 84 -5.47 -11.73 11.67
CA LEU A 84 -5.23 -10.62 12.61
C LEU A 84 -3.76 -10.19 12.67
N ALA A 85 -2.82 -11.05 12.28
CA ALA A 85 -1.40 -10.83 12.51
C ALA A 85 -0.86 -9.52 11.90
N PRO A 86 -1.11 -9.16 10.62
CA PRO A 86 -0.61 -7.91 10.06
C PRO A 86 -1.09 -6.67 10.84
N ALA A 87 -2.37 -6.62 11.25
CA ALA A 87 -2.92 -5.50 12.02
C ALA A 87 -2.31 -5.40 13.42
N VAL A 88 -2.15 -6.54 14.10
CA VAL A 88 -1.50 -6.60 15.42
C VAL A 88 -0.04 -6.15 15.32
N VAL A 89 0.71 -6.68 14.35
CA VAL A 89 2.11 -6.32 14.14
C VAL A 89 2.23 -4.83 13.82
N SER A 90 1.41 -4.28 12.92
CA SER A 90 1.37 -2.86 12.59
C SER A 90 1.15 -2.01 13.84
N THR A 91 0.12 -2.34 14.62
CA THR A 91 -0.22 -1.62 15.85
C THR A 91 0.92 -1.68 16.87
N VAL A 92 1.50 -2.87 17.09
CA VAL A 92 2.63 -3.05 18.01
C VAL A 92 3.84 -2.21 17.56
N PHE A 93 4.21 -2.26 16.27
CA PHE A 93 5.33 -1.48 15.74
C PHE A 93 5.14 0.02 15.97
N VAL A 94 3.91 0.52 15.78
CA VAL A 94 3.58 1.93 16.04
C VAL A 94 3.64 2.25 17.53
N LEU A 95 3.03 1.43 18.39
CA LEU A 95 2.96 1.70 19.83
C LEU A 95 4.33 1.63 20.52
N VAL A 96 5.19 0.67 20.12
CA VAL A 96 6.54 0.52 20.71
C VAL A 96 7.59 1.40 20.04
N SER A 97 7.24 2.16 18.99
CA SER A 97 8.17 3.01 18.25
C SER A 97 8.80 4.12 19.10
N GLY A 98 8.11 4.56 20.15
CA GLY A 98 8.46 5.78 20.89
C GLY A 98 8.20 7.08 20.11
N CYS A 99 7.70 7.02 18.86
CA CYS A 99 7.46 8.16 17.99
C CYS A 99 5.99 8.60 18.06
N GLU A 100 5.73 9.78 18.62
CA GLU A 100 4.36 10.29 18.77
C GLU A 100 3.75 10.69 17.43
N GLU A 101 4.56 11.16 16.48
CA GLU A 101 4.13 11.47 15.11
C GLU A 101 3.58 10.22 14.42
N LEU A 102 4.26 9.08 14.57
CA LEU A 102 3.81 7.81 13.99
C LEU A 102 2.50 7.32 14.62
N LYS A 103 2.34 7.47 15.94
CA LYS A 103 1.09 7.14 16.64
C LYS A 103 -0.06 8.04 16.18
N ARG A 104 0.20 9.34 16.05
CA ARG A 104 -0.77 10.31 15.54
C ARG A 104 -1.13 10.01 14.08
N ASP A 105 -0.15 9.67 13.23
CA ASP A 105 -0.37 9.29 11.84
C ASP A 105 -1.29 8.08 11.72
N LEU A 106 -1.02 6.99 12.45
CA LEU A 106 -1.89 5.81 12.47
C LEU A 106 -3.32 6.16 12.91
N LYS A 107 -3.45 6.93 14.00
CA LYS A 107 -4.76 7.36 14.48
C LYS A 107 -5.52 8.15 13.42
N GLU A 108 -4.87 9.12 12.77
CA GLU A 108 -5.50 9.93 11.73
C GLU A 108 -5.87 9.14 10.48
N LYS A 109 -5.08 8.14 10.09
CA LYS A 109 -5.39 7.24 8.98
C LYS A 109 -6.64 6.40 9.24
N ILE A 110 -6.85 5.94 10.50
CA ILE A 110 -7.98 5.08 10.87
C ILE A 110 -9.24 5.91 11.08
N ILE A 111 -9.17 6.97 11.89
CA ILE A 111 -10.36 7.72 12.33
C ILE A 111 -10.57 9.05 11.61
N GLY A 112 -9.67 9.41 10.71
CA GLY A 112 -9.75 10.65 9.93
C GLY A 112 -10.78 10.60 8.79
N PHE A 113 -11.96 9.98 9.01
CA PHE A 113 -13.01 9.83 7.99
C PHE A 113 -13.47 11.17 7.39
N TYR A 114 -13.35 12.25 8.12
CA TYR A 114 -13.67 13.62 7.66
C TYR A 114 -12.64 14.16 6.63
N LYS A 115 -11.45 13.56 6.55
CA LYS A 115 -10.41 13.90 5.56
C LYS A 115 -10.49 13.06 4.28
N VAL A 116 -11.36 12.02 4.27
CA VAL A 116 -11.49 11.12 3.11
C VAL A 116 -11.99 11.89 1.91
N LYS A 117 -11.27 11.80 0.82
CA LYS A 117 -11.69 12.35 -0.48
C LYS A 117 -12.68 11.39 -1.13
N TRP A 118 -13.93 11.42 -0.68
CA TRP A 118 -14.99 10.47 -1.08
C TRP A 118 -15.15 10.31 -2.59
N MET A 119 -14.93 11.37 -3.36
CA MET A 119 -14.99 11.30 -4.82
C MET A 119 -13.92 10.35 -5.39
N ASN A 120 -12.72 10.30 -4.79
CA ASN A 120 -11.67 9.38 -5.22
C ASN A 120 -12.05 7.92 -4.92
N VAL A 121 -12.70 7.67 -3.77
CA VAL A 121 -13.22 6.34 -3.42
C VAL A 121 -14.31 5.92 -4.43
N VAL A 122 -15.22 6.81 -4.76
CA VAL A 122 -16.27 6.57 -5.76
C VAL A 122 -15.64 6.24 -7.13
N TRP A 123 -14.64 7.00 -7.58
CA TRP A 123 -13.95 6.71 -8.82
C TRP A 123 -13.22 5.37 -8.79
N ALA A 124 -12.56 5.02 -7.68
CA ALA A 124 -11.91 3.71 -7.53
C ALA A 124 -12.91 2.56 -7.65
N VAL A 125 -14.06 2.67 -6.98
CA VAL A 125 -15.16 1.70 -7.06
C VAL A 125 -15.71 1.59 -8.50
N ILE A 126 -15.94 2.72 -9.18
CA ILE A 126 -16.39 2.72 -10.58
C ILE A 126 -15.36 2.07 -11.49
N ILE A 127 -14.07 2.41 -11.34
CA ILE A 127 -12.99 1.81 -12.14
C ILE A 127 -12.99 0.29 -11.97
N TYR A 128 -13.09 -0.20 -10.73
CA TYR A 128 -13.11 -1.64 -10.52
C TYR A 128 -14.38 -2.32 -11.04
N ALA A 129 -15.54 -1.69 -10.90
CA ALA A 129 -16.77 -2.18 -11.52
C ALA A 129 -16.64 -2.28 -13.05
N LEU A 130 -16.00 -1.30 -13.70
CA LEU A 130 -15.70 -1.33 -15.12
C LEU A 130 -14.70 -2.44 -15.49
N ILE A 131 -13.70 -2.72 -14.63
CA ILE A 131 -12.80 -3.87 -14.82
C ILE A 131 -13.62 -5.16 -14.92
N ILE A 132 -14.53 -5.41 -13.98
CA ILE A 132 -15.40 -6.59 -14.01
C ILE A 132 -16.23 -6.64 -15.30
N VAL A 133 -16.90 -5.54 -15.67
CA VAL A 133 -17.73 -5.47 -16.87
C VAL A 133 -16.91 -5.78 -18.13
N PHE A 134 -15.76 -5.13 -18.31
CA PHE A 134 -14.92 -5.37 -19.48
C PHE A 134 -14.33 -6.78 -19.47
N SER A 135 -14.00 -7.33 -18.31
CA SER A 135 -13.49 -8.70 -18.19
C SER A 135 -14.50 -9.72 -18.67
N ILE A 136 -15.77 -9.59 -18.26
CA ILE A 136 -16.85 -10.45 -18.74
C ILE A 136 -17.07 -10.25 -20.24
N LEU A 137 -17.12 -9.00 -20.74
CA LEU A 137 -17.32 -8.72 -22.16
C LEU A 137 -16.18 -9.28 -23.03
N PHE A 138 -14.91 -9.08 -22.62
CA PHE A 138 -13.77 -9.63 -23.37
C PHE A 138 -13.69 -11.15 -23.29
N SER A 139 -14.14 -11.75 -22.19
CA SER A 139 -14.18 -13.21 -22.05
C SER A 139 -15.10 -13.90 -23.06
N LEU A 140 -16.08 -13.18 -23.62
CA LEU A 140 -16.94 -13.70 -24.70
C LEU A 140 -16.14 -14.10 -25.94
N LEU A 141 -15.03 -13.42 -26.23
CA LEU A 141 -14.12 -13.78 -27.33
C LEU A 141 -13.48 -15.15 -27.14
N PHE A 142 -13.48 -15.66 -25.92
CA PHE A 142 -12.96 -16.99 -25.55
C PHE A 142 -14.07 -17.99 -25.25
N GLY A 143 -15.29 -17.74 -25.75
CA GLY A 143 -16.43 -18.65 -25.62
C GLY A 143 -17.15 -18.63 -24.28
N GLN A 144 -16.87 -17.66 -23.42
CA GLN A 144 -17.59 -17.47 -22.16
C GLN A 144 -18.97 -16.86 -22.39
N SER A 145 -19.81 -16.82 -21.35
CA SER A 145 -21.22 -16.42 -21.44
C SER A 145 -21.53 -15.13 -20.70
N LEU A 146 -22.49 -14.33 -21.20
CA LEU A 146 -23.08 -13.19 -20.49
C LEU A 146 -23.83 -13.59 -19.20
N LYS A 147 -24.11 -14.89 -19.00
CA LYS A 147 -24.69 -15.38 -17.74
C LYS A 147 -23.83 -15.07 -16.53
N GLN A 148 -22.54 -14.76 -16.73
CA GLN A 148 -21.64 -14.31 -15.66
C GLN A 148 -22.04 -12.97 -15.05
N PHE A 149 -22.89 -12.17 -15.70
CA PHE A 149 -23.53 -11.01 -15.09
C PHE A 149 -24.63 -11.39 -14.09
N SER A 150 -24.56 -12.56 -13.50
CA SER A 150 -25.41 -13.01 -12.41
C SER A 150 -24.61 -13.05 -11.10
N PHE A 151 -25.35 -13.12 -10.01
CA PHE A 151 -24.78 -13.34 -8.69
C PHE A 151 -24.65 -14.83 -8.40
N THR A 152 -23.58 -15.21 -7.68
CA THR A 152 -23.43 -16.56 -7.16
C THR A 152 -24.48 -16.86 -6.10
N GLU A 153 -25.03 -18.09 -6.12
CA GLU A 153 -26.03 -18.55 -5.15
C GLU A 153 -25.40 -18.85 -3.78
N ASP A 154 -24.13 -19.26 -3.78
CA ASP A 154 -23.40 -19.69 -2.58
C ASP A 154 -23.01 -18.54 -1.64
N PHE A 155 -23.08 -17.29 -2.12
CA PHE A 155 -22.75 -16.13 -1.29
C PHE A 155 -23.87 -15.83 -0.28
N SER A 156 -23.57 -15.92 1.01
CA SER A 156 -24.50 -15.68 2.09
C SER A 156 -24.26 -14.36 2.81
N PHE A 157 -25.32 -13.55 2.97
CA PHE A 157 -25.33 -12.40 3.88
C PHE A 157 -25.65 -12.82 5.32
N THR A 158 -26.33 -13.96 5.49
CA THR A 158 -26.70 -14.52 6.80
C THR A 158 -25.96 -15.85 6.96
N GLY A 159 -25.01 -15.89 7.89
CA GLY A 159 -24.18 -17.06 8.07
C GLY A 159 -24.72 -18.06 9.05
N VAL A 160 -24.27 -19.31 8.90
CA VAL A 160 -24.35 -20.36 9.91
C VAL A 160 -22.90 -20.66 10.31
N GLY A 161 -22.60 -20.70 11.61
CA GLY A 161 -21.25 -20.93 12.10
C GLY A 161 -20.49 -19.63 12.45
N ILE A 162 -19.28 -19.42 11.91
CA ILE A 162 -18.39 -18.28 12.27
C ILE A 162 -18.87 -16.93 11.72
N GLY A 163 -19.91 -16.92 10.91
CA GLY A 163 -20.50 -15.71 10.33
C GLY A 163 -20.80 -15.87 8.84
N SER A 164 -21.45 -14.85 8.26
CA SER A 164 -21.72 -14.85 6.82
C SER A 164 -20.46 -14.57 6.03
N ALA A 165 -20.42 -14.99 4.76
CA ALA A 165 -19.34 -14.63 3.83
C ALA A 165 -19.13 -13.11 3.80
N PHE A 166 -20.21 -12.33 3.84
CA PHE A 166 -20.13 -10.86 3.89
C PHE A 166 -19.41 -10.34 5.13
N VAL A 167 -19.69 -10.89 6.32
CA VAL A 167 -18.99 -10.50 7.56
C VAL A 167 -17.51 -10.86 7.45
N THR A 168 -17.19 -12.04 6.94
CA THR A 168 -15.80 -12.50 6.80
C THR A 168 -14.99 -11.59 5.87
N ILE A 169 -15.50 -11.27 4.68
CA ILE A 169 -14.79 -10.38 3.75
C ILE A 169 -14.69 -8.94 4.26
N THR A 170 -15.70 -8.49 5.03
CA THR A 170 -15.66 -7.17 5.66
C THR A 170 -14.57 -7.11 6.72
N LEU A 171 -14.52 -8.10 7.62
CA LEU A 171 -13.46 -8.18 8.64
C LEU A 171 -12.09 -8.33 8.01
N ALA A 172 -11.94 -9.16 6.97
CA ALA A 172 -10.69 -9.32 6.26
C ALA A 172 -10.21 -7.98 5.70
N SER A 173 -11.06 -7.25 4.97
CA SER A 173 -10.71 -5.96 4.39
C SER A 173 -10.30 -4.92 5.46
N ILE A 174 -11.00 -4.87 6.61
CA ILE A 174 -10.65 -3.97 7.71
C ILE A 174 -9.30 -4.34 8.32
N ILE A 175 -9.12 -5.60 8.67
CA ILE A 175 -7.92 -6.08 9.37
C ILE A 175 -6.68 -5.96 8.48
N GLU A 176 -6.79 -6.38 7.23
CA GLU A 176 -5.68 -6.29 6.28
C GLU A 176 -5.25 -4.85 6.05
N GLU A 177 -6.18 -3.92 5.81
CA GLU A 177 -5.81 -2.53 5.54
C GLU A 177 -5.21 -1.83 6.77
N VAL A 178 -5.65 -2.16 7.99
CA VAL A 178 -4.99 -1.67 9.21
C VAL A 178 -3.55 -2.20 9.29
N GLY A 179 -3.32 -3.44 8.89
CA GLY A 179 -1.98 -4.02 8.86
C GLY A 179 -1.09 -3.38 7.80
N TRP A 180 -1.54 -3.44 6.56
CA TRP A 180 -0.73 -3.04 5.41
C TRP A 180 -0.57 -1.52 5.30
N LYS A 181 -1.64 -0.73 5.41
CA LYS A 181 -1.60 0.74 5.31
C LYS A 181 -1.25 1.43 6.64
N GLY A 182 -1.42 0.72 7.76
CA GLY A 182 -1.08 1.27 9.09
C GLY A 182 0.41 1.51 9.27
N TYR A 183 1.24 0.58 8.77
CA TYR A 183 2.70 0.65 8.91
C TYR A 183 3.46 0.24 7.65
N CYS A 184 3.07 -0.86 7.00
CA CYS A 184 3.88 -1.54 5.99
C CYS A 184 4.18 -0.66 4.78
N GLU A 185 3.16 -0.14 4.12
CA GLU A 185 3.29 0.60 2.86
C GLU A 185 4.14 1.86 3.03
N ASP A 186 3.87 2.65 4.09
CA ASP A 186 4.72 3.79 4.42
C ASP A 186 6.14 3.39 4.77
N SER A 187 6.32 2.24 5.41
CA SER A 187 7.64 1.75 5.78
C SER A 187 8.52 1.42 4.56
N ILE A 188 7.91 1.02 3.44
CA ILE A 188 8.60 0.81 2.17
C ILE A 188 8.78 2.17 1.47
N GLY A 189 7.70 2.97 1.36
CA GLY A 189 7.68 4.28 0.71
C GLY A 189 8.65 5.29 1.32
N GLN A 190 9.04 5.12 2.60
CA GLN A 190 10.11 5.91 3.24
C GLN A 190 11.47 5.78 2.51
N TYR A 191 11.71 4.68 1.79
CA TYR A 191 13.01 4.38 1.19
C TYR A 191 13.01 4.42 -0.34
N MET A 192 11.85 4.45 -0.99
CA MET A 192 11.75 4.38 -2.45
C MET A 192 10.51 5.07 -2.99
N ASP A 193 10.45 5.28 -4.30
CA ASP A 193 9.27 5.81 -4.97
C ASP A 193 8.09 4.83 -4.88
N TRP A 194 6.89 5.36 -5.09
CA TRP A 194 5.65 4.58 -4.95
C TRP A 194 5.47 3.53 -6.06
N PHE A 195 6.20 3.63 -7.18
CA PHE A 195 6.16 2.58 -8.20
C PHE A 195 6.87 1.31 -7.72
N ILE A 196 8.07 1.46 -7.19
CA ILE A 196 8.85 0.34 -6.63
C ILE A 196 8.21 -0.16 -5.33
N GLU A 197 7.71 0.76 -4.51
CA GLU A 197 6.93 0.42 -3.31
C GLU A 197 5.77 -0.51 -3.66
N SER A 198 4.89 -0.12 -4.61
CA SER A 198 3.71 -0.90 -5.01
C SER A 198 4.09 -2.28 -5.55
N LEU A 199 5.22 -2.38 -6.26
CA LEU A 199 5.72 -3.66 -6.76
C LEU A 199 6.13 -4.58 -5.60
N ILE A 200 6.95 -4.06 -4.67
CA ILE A 200 7.44 -4.84 -3.52
C ILE A 200 6.27 -5.22 -2.61
N PHE A 201 5.41 -4.26 -2.29
CA PHE A 201 4.21 -4.51 -1.50
C PHE A 201 3.32 -5.57 -2.17
N GLY A 202 3.00 -5.41 -3.46
CA GLY A 202 2.16 -6.34 -4.20
C GLY A 202 2.73 -7.76 -4.24
N ILE A 203 4.04 -7.93 -4.46
CA ILE A 203 4.72 -9.24 -4.42
C ILE A 203 4.58 -9.87 -3.02
N LEU A 204 4.94 -9.11 -1.99
CA LEU A 204 4.92 -9.62 -0.63
C LEU A 204 3.47 -9.86 -0.16
N TRP A 205 2.54 -8.97 -0.43
CA TRP A 205 1.13 -9.18 -0.09
C TRP A 205 0.53 -10.40 -0.82
N SER A 206 0.80 -10.57 -2.09
CA SER A 206 0.32 -11.74 -2.83
C SER A 206 0.90 -13.04 -2.23
N PHE A 207 2.20 -13.08 -1.96
CA PHE A 207 2.87 -14.27 -1.43
C PHE A 207 2.47 -14.59 0.03
N TRP A 208 2.04 -13.60 0.79
CA TRP A 208 1.48 -13.81 2.14
C TRP A 208 0.30 -14.79 2.13
N HIS A 209 -0.48 -14.83 1.05
CA HIS A 209 -1.61 -15.75 0.86
C HIS A 209 -1.20 -17.20 0.54
N PHE A 210 0.09 -17.47 0.33
CA PHE A 210 0.56 -18.77 -0.17
C PHE A 210 0.02 -20.00 0.61
N PRO A 211 -0.05 -20.03 1.96
CA PRO A 211 -0.60 -21.17 2.68
C PRO A 211 -2.07 -21.45 2.39
N LEU A 212 -2.86 -20.44 1.97
CA LEU A 212 -4.27 -20.61 1.65
C LEU A 212 -4.50 -21.57 0.46
N LEU A 213 -3.51 -21.74 -0.42
CA LEU A 213 -3.57 -22.74 -1.50
C LEU A 213 -3.78 -24.16 -0.97
N PHE A 214 -3.41 -24.43 0.25
CA PHE A 214 -3.43 -25.78 0.84
C PHE A 214 -4.51 -25.94 1.92
N ILE A 215 -5.23 -24.87 2.28
CA ILE A 215 -6.29 -24.92 3.28
C ILE A 215 -7.61 -25.23 2.59
N LYS A 216 -8.24 -26.35 2.95
CA LYS A 216 -9.51 -26.78 2.37
C LYS A 216 -10.61 -25.73 2.57
N GLY A 217 -11.46 -25.59 1.57
CA GLY A 217 -12.60 -24.64 1.61
C GLY A 217 -12.22 -23.18 1.26
N THR A 218 -10.94 -22.86 1.03
CA THR A 218 -10.55 -21.53 0.56
C THR A 218 -10.70 -21.40 -0.95
N TYR A 219 -10.92 -20.18 -1.43
CA TYR A 219 -10.89 -19.84 -2.86
C TYR A 219 -9.56 -20.26 -3.49
N GLN A 220 -8.44 -19.96 -2.82
CA GLN A 220 -7.09 -20.25 -3.31
C GLN A 220 -6.84 -21.75 -3.48
N ALA A 221 -7.36 -22.59 -2.57
CA ALA A 221 -7.26 -24.04 -2.72
C ALA A 221 -8.00 -24.54 -3.96
N GLY A 222 -9.12 -23.91 -4.32
CA GLY A 222 -9.85 -24.21 -5.55
C GLY A 222 -9.06 -23.91 -6.82
N LEU A 223 -8.08 -23.00 -6.79
CA LEU A 223 -7.23 -22.67 -7.93
C LEU A 223 -6.19 -23.76 -8.25
N MET A 224 -5.92 -24.67 -7.32
CA MET A 224 -4.94 -25.75 -7.49
C MET A 224 -5.31 -26.76 -8.57
N ILE A 225 -6.50 -26.67 -9.16
CA ILE A 225 -6.91 -27.45 -10.35
C ILE A 225 -6.06 -27.12 -11.59
N SER A 226 -5.45 -25.93 -11.64
CA SER A 226 -4.58 -25.51 -12.73
C SER A 226 -3.47 -24.58 -12.24
N PRO A 227 -2.19 -24.88 -12.57
CA PRO A 227 -1.09 -23.94 -12.27
C PRO A 227 -1.30 -22.54 -12.87
N LEU A 228 -1.99 -22.44 -14.00
CA LEU A 228 -2.32 -21.16 -14.63
C LEU A 228 -3.18 -20.29 -13.71
N TYR A 229 -4.18 -20.86 -13.04
CA TYR A 229 -5.05 -20.10 -12.14
C TYR A 229 -4.32 -19.66 -10.88
N VAL A 230 -3.41 -20.48 -10.37
CA VAL A 230 -2.53 -20.11 -9.25
C VAL A 230 -1.64 -18.93 -9.63
N ILE A 231 -0.95 -19.01 -10.78
CA ILE A 231 -0.09 -17.92 -11.27
C ILE A 231 -0.93 -16.65 -11.49
N ASN A 232 -2.11 -16.80 -12.10
CA ASN A 232 -3.02 -15.69 -12.35
C ASN A 232 -3.42 -14.97 -11.07
N PHE A 233 -3.73 -15.70 -10.00
CA PHE A 233 -4.04 -15.13 -8.70
C PHE A 233 -2.89 -14.25 -8.18
N PHE A 234 -1.65 -14.76 -8.19
CA PHE A 234 -0.50 -14.00 -7.71
C PHE A 234 -0.23 -12.77 -8.56
N VAL A 235 -0.29 -12.88 -9.88
CA VAL A 235 -0.11 -11.74 -10.79
C VAL A 235 -1.23 -10.72 -10.59
N GLY A 236 -2.48 -11.15 -10.48
CA GLY A 236 -3.62 -10.28 -10.22
C GLY A 236 -3.48 -9.51 -8.89
N ALA A 237 -3.05 -10.20 -7.82
CA ALA A 237 -2.82 -9.57 -6.53
C ALA A 237 -1.68 -8.54 -6.56
N ILE A 238 -0.58 -8.81 -7.28
CA ILE A 238 0.50 -7.83 -7.48
C ILE A 238 -0.03 -6.56 -8.16
N LEU A 239 -0.81 -6.72 -9.22
CA LEU A 239 -1.38 -5.59 -9.95
C LEU A 239 -2.40 -4.81 -9.10
N MET A 240 -3.21 -5.51 -8.31
CA MET A 240 -4.12 -4.89 -7.34
C MET A 240 -3.36 -4.10 -6.26
N GLY A 241 -2.15 -4.52 -5.89
CA GLY A 241 -1.25 -3.75 -5.04
C GLY A 241 -1.06 -2.32 -5.55
N TYR A 242 -0.80 -2.12 -6.84
CA TYR A 242 -0.68 -0.79 -7.45
C TYR A 242 -1.98 0.02 -7.37
N ILE A 243 -3.12 -0.61 -7.63
CA ILE A 243 -4.41 0.09 -7.60
C ILE A 243 -4.75 0.53 -6.17
N ILE A 244 -4.55 -0.33 -5.18
CA ILE A 244 -4.87 0.01 -3.79
C ILE A 244 -3.88 1.03 -3.22
N THR A 245 -2.59 1.01 -3.62
CA THR A 245 -1.62 2.07 -3.33
C THR A 245 -2.06 3.40 -3.96
N TRP A 246 -2.54 3.38 -5.22
CA TRP A 246 -3.11 4.58 -5.83
C TRP A 246 -4.30 5.12 -5.04
N VAL A 247 -5.26 4.27 -4.64
CA VAL A 247 -6.41 4.67 -3.79
C VAL A 247 -5.93 5.30 -2.49
N TYR A 248 -4.94 4.69 -1.85
CA TYR A 248 -4.32 5.17 -0.62
C TYR A 248 -3.77 6.59 -0.78
N LEU A 249 -2.97 6.81 -1.80
CA LEU A 249 -2.29 8.10 -2.03
C LEU A 249 -3.25 9.21 -2.47
N VAL A 250 -4.17 8.94 -3.41
CA VAL A 250 -5.13 9.95 -3.85
C VAL A 250 -6.16 10.30 -2.78
N SER A 251 -6.34 9.43 -1.78
CA SER A 251 -7.24 9.63 -0.63
C SER A 251 -6.51 10.11 0.63
N ASP A 252 -5.37 10.75 0.45
CA ASP A 252 -4.57 11.34 1.54
C ASP A 252 -4.14 10.31 2.59
N ARG A 253 -3.69 9.14 2.13
CA ARG A 253 -3.25 8.01 2.95
C ARG A 253 -4.33 7.50 3.92
N SER A 254 -5.60 7.53 3.50
CA SER A 254 -6.73 7.06 4.29
C SER A 254 -6.86 5.54 4.28
N ILE A 255 -6.73 4.90 5.43
CA ILE A 255 -7.00 3.46 5.62
C ILE A 255 -8.48 3.17 5.33
N LEU A 256 -9.40 4.04 5.76
CA LEU A 256 -10.83 3.85 5.52
C LEU A 256 -11.17 3.82 4.01
N ALA A 257 -10.52 4.67 3.20
CA ALA A 257 -10.71 4.64 1.75
C ALA A 257 -10.28 3.28 1.15
N CYS A 258 -9.14 2.75 1.61
CA CYS A 258 -8.65 1.44 1.20
C CYS A 258 -9.55 0.30 1.69
N MET A 259 -10.04 0.35 2.93
CA MET A 259 -10.99 -0.63 3.47
C MET A 259 -12.27 -0.72 2.61
N ILE A 260 -12.86 0.42 2.24
CA ILE A 260 -14.07 0.47 1.43
C ILE A 260 -13.79 -0.09 0.02
N PHE A 261 -12.68 0.30 -0.58
CA PHE A 261 -12.29 -0.20 -1.89
C PHE A 261 -12.00 -1.71 -1.85
N HIS A 262 -11.23 -2.17 -0.89
CA HIS A 262 -10.88 -3.59 -0.71
C HIS A 262 -12.13 -4.44 -0.44
N LEU A 263 -13.02 -3.97 0.43
CA LEU A 263 -14.32 -4.63 0.66
C LEU A 263 -15.12 -4.75 -0.64
N PHE A 264 -15.16 -3.69 -1.45
CA PHE A 264 -15.86 -3.71 -2.73
C PHE A 264 -15.23 -4.73 -3.70
N VAL A 265 -13.89 -4.76 -3.79
CA VAL A 265 -13.16 -5.75 -4.59
C VAL A 265 -13.52 -7.17 -4.16
N ASN A 266 -13.38 -7.48 -2.86
CA ASN A 266 -13.69 -8.81 -2.33
C ASN A 266 -15.16 -9.18 -2.55
N PHE A 267 -16.08 -8.23 -2.33
CA PHE A 267 -17.51 -8.44 -2.58
C PHE A 267 -17.78 -8.79 -4.04
N MET A 268 -17.19 -8.06 -4.98
CA MET A 268 -17.37 -8.33 -6.42
C MET A 268 -16.76 -9.67 -6.82
N GLN A 269 -15.58 -10.01 -6.30
CA GLN A 269 -14.91 -11.29 -6.57
C GLN A 269 -15.68 -12.51 -6.07
N GLU A 270 -16.38 -12.38 -4.96
CA GLU A 270 -17.19 -13.46 -4.37
C GLU A 270 -18.61 -13.49 -4.94
N LYS A 271 -19.18 -12.34 -5.27
CA LYS A 271 -20.60 -12.24 -5.62
C LYS A 271 -20.89 -12.39 -7.11
N ILE A 272 -19.98 -11.98 -7.99
CA ILE A 272 -20.17 -12.09 -9.43
C ILE A 272 -19.74 -13.49 -9.91
N ALA A 273 -20.60 -14.12 -10.72
CA ALA A 273 -20.41 -15.52 -11.17
C ALA A 273 -19.37 -15.64 -12.31
N MET A 274 -18.16 -15.05 -12.14
CA MET A 274 -17.08 -15.14 -13.11
C MET A 274 -16.42 -16.53 -13.08
N THR A 275 -16.19 -17.09 -14.27
CA THR A 275 -15.39 -18.33 -14.41
C THR A 275 -13.89 -18.05 -14.15
N ALA A 276 -13.13 -19.12 -13.90
CA ALA A 276 -11.68 -19.01 -13.71
C ALA A 276 -10.98 -18.46 -14.97
N GLU A 277 -11.47 -18.79 -16.15
CA GLU A 277 -10.97 -18.27 -17.44
C GLU A 277 -11.24 -16.75 -17.52
N THR A 278 -12.43 -16.30 -17.13
CA THR A 278 -12.77 -14.87 -17.09
C THR A 278 -11.90 -14.12 -16.09
N LYS A 279 -11.54 -14.72 -14.96
CA LYS A 279 -10.60 -14.13 -14.00
C LYS A 279 -9.17 -14.02 -14.57
N CYS A 280 -8.78 -14.89 -15.53
CA CYS A 280 -7.55 -14.69 -16.29
C CYS A 280 -7.63 -13.49 -17.24
N VAL A 281 -8.77 -13.29 -17.89
CA VAL A 281 -9.03 -12.09 -18.70
C VAL A 281 -9.05 -10.84 -17.83
N GLU A 282 -9.66 -10.92 -16.65
CA GLU A 282 -9.67 -9.83 -15.66
C GLU A 282 -8.26 -9.37 -15.29
N THR A 283 -7.33 -10.27 -15.07
CA THR A 283 -5.94 -9.92 -14.78
C THR A 283 -5.30 -9.10 -15.91
N ILE A 284 -5.63 -9.41 -17.17
CA ILE A 284 -5.17 -8.61 -18.32
C ILE A 284 -5.80 -7.22 -18.29
N VAL A 285 -7.10 -7.11 -17.99
CA VAL A 285 -7.79 -5.82 -17.88
C VAL A 285 -7.22 -5.01 -16.71
N ILE A 286 -6.99 -5.64 -15.56
CA ILE A 286 -6.33 -5.00 -14.40
C ILE A 286 -4.94 -4.48 -14.79
N PHE A 287 -4.15 -5.25 -15.54
CA PHE A 287 -2.83 -4.80 -16.01
C PHE A 287 -2.93 -3.53 -16.87
N ILE A 288 -3.87 -3.50 -17.83
CA ILE A 288 -4.09 -2.33 -18.69
C ILE A 288 -4.51 -1.11 -17.85
N VAL A 289 -5.45 -1.29 -16.93
CA VAL A 289 -5.93 -0.21 -16.04
C VAL A 289 -4.82 0.27 -15.11
N THR A 290 -4.04 -0.63 -14.54
CA THR A 290 -2.87 -0.29 -13.71
C THR A 290 -1.86 0.53 -14.50
N ALA A 291 -1.53 0.11 -15.73
CA ALA A 291 -0.63 0.87 -16.61
C ALA A 291 -1.18 2.28 -16.88
N ILE A 292 -2.47 2.42 -17.17
CA ILE A 292 -3.12 3.72 -17.37
C ILE A 292 -3.03 4.58 -16.10
N ILE A 293 -3.37 4.03 -14.93
CA ILE A 293 -3.29 4.73 -13.65
C ILE A 293 -1.86 5.24 -13.39
N VAL A 294 -0.85 4.39 -13.55
CA VAL A 294 0.56 4.76 -13.36
C VAL A 294 0.98 5.85 -14.35
N LEU A 295 0.63 5.71 -15.63
CA LEU A 295 0.98 6.67 -16.67
C LEU A 295 0.31 8.02 -16.47
N LEU A 296 -0.93 8.08 -16.01
CA LEU A 296 -1.64 9.33 -15.72
C LEU A 296 -1.14 9.99 -14.42
N ASN A 297 -0.58 9.21 -13.50
CA ASN A 297 -0.11 9.67 -12.19
C ASN A 297 1.42 9.55 -12.04
N LYS A 298 2.20 9.77 -13.12
CA LYS A 298 3.66 9.59 -13.14
C LYS A 298 4.38 10.35 -12.02
N LYS A 299 4.00 11.60 -11.76
CA LYS A 299 4.62 12.41 -10.69
C LYS A 299 4.44 11.77 -9.31
N MET A 300 3.28 11.16 -9.07
CA MET A 300 3.00 10.48 -7.82
C MET A 300 3.81 9.18 -7.70
N PHE A 301 3.80 8.34 -8.75
CA PHE A 301 4.47 7.04 -8.68
C PHE A 301 5.99 7.12 -8.73
N PHE A 302 6.56 8.01 -9.55
CA PHE A 302 8.02 8.11 -9.75
C PHE A 302 8.64 9.32 -9.02
N GLY A 303 7.84 10.12 -8.32
CA GLY A 303 8.35 11.20 -7.48
C GLY A 303 8.99 10.65 -6.20
N THR A 304 10.11 11.26 -5.80
CA THR A 304 10.86 10.85 -4.61
C THR A 304 10.85 11.92 -3.49
N GLU A 305 9.98 12.92 -3.60
CA GLU A 305 9.91 14.04 -2.65
C GLU A 305 9.56 13.61 -1.22
N HIS A 306 8.85 12.50 -1.10
CA HIS A 306 8.43 11.90 0.18
C HIS A 306 9.50 11.00 0.80
N VAL A 307 10.49 10.55 0.02
CA VAL A 307 11.53 9.62 0.50
C VAL A 307 12.31 10.28 1.65
N GLY A 308 12.41 9.57 2.77
CA GLY A 308 13.02 10.08 3.99
C GLY A 308 12.18 11.08 4.79
N ARG A 309 10.96 11.46 4.34
CA ARG A 309 10.19 12.56 4.94
C ARG A 309 8.68 12.29 5.14
N LEU A 310 8.23 11.05 5.05
CA LEU A 310 6.80 10.72 5.03
C LEU A 310 6.00 11.29 6.20
N LEU A 311 6.53 11.27 7.41
CA LEU A 311 5.85 11.83 8.58
C LEU A 311 5.92 13.37 8.60
N LYS A 312 7.06 13.95 8.22
CA LYS A 312 7.26 15.42 8.14
C LYS A 312 6.35 16.07 7.09
N THR A 313 6.22 15.45 5.91
CA THR A 313 5.36 16.00 4.83
C THR A 313 3.89 16.02 5.21
N ARG A 314 3.44 15.10 6.08
CA ARG A 314 2.03 15.04 6.49
C ARG A 314 1.68 16.09 7.54
N PHE A 315 2.56 16.35 8.49
CA PHE A 315 2.26 17.23 9.62
C PHE A 315 2.77 18.67 9.45
N GLY A 316 3.48 18.95 8.37
CA GLY A 316 4.18 20.21 8.14
C GLY A 316 5.40 20.35 9.06
N GLU A 317 6.36 21.17 8.67
CA GLU A 317 7.35 21.68 9.60
C GLU A 317 6.56 22.54 10.60
N GLY A 318 6.51 22.11 11.86
CA GLY A 318 5.71 22.78 12.87
C GLY A 318 6.04 24.26 12.91
N ASN A 319 5.02 25.11 12.78
CA ASN A 319 5.09 26.55 12.99
C ASN A 319 5.53 26.87 14.41
#